data_1e74563748ce2a8bb4a5abf277551310
#
_entry.id   1e74563748ce2a8bb4a5abf277551310
#
_cell.length_a   1.000
_cell.length_b   1.000
_cell.length_c   1.000
_cell.angle_alpha   90.00
_cell.angle_beta   90.00
_cell.angle_gamma   90.00
#
_symmetry.space_group_name_H-M   'P 1'
#
loop_
_entity.id
_entity.type
_entity.pdbx_description
1 polymer ?
#
loop_
_entity_poly.entity_id
_entity_poly.type
_entity_poly.pdbx_seq_one_letter_code
_entity_poly.pdbx_strand_id
1 'polypeptide(L)'
;CSLVLDVGAKTANVLFIEEGGKFFMRSINFGANAVTQEFSRESGLDWAAAEEYKRAYGYVHVTNTTEPTDPYQAIVVKTARNVMTRLHQQVAQTIQYYRAQQGGSAPVRLFLAGGGASMMYTAEFFQEKLGLPVEFLNPFRNVEIGPEVDPEALVLEAHSLGEMAGLGLRATTVGMTEFNLLPKREKISRQVDRRGPYAIATIFCAGLILYVSGAAHRSIAAKHAEGAKKMEQGLGEFEKTGRKISDAEGKLFDSKGKAKKMERILRSRFYWIELVNSIQSTLDGSDGKILILTNPNELIPKGTNEVNQINAEKM
;
A
#
# COMPACT_ATOMS: atom_id res chain seq x y z
N CYS A 1 23.36 -5.31 19.01
CA CYS A 1 23.01 -4.65 17.75
C CYS A 1 23.65 -5.38 16.58
N SER A 2 22.91 -5.69 15.52
CA SER A 2 23.39 -6.22 14.25
C SER A 2 23.31 -5.14 13.18
N LEU A 3 24.27 -5.10 12.27
CA LEU A 3 24.29 -4.19 11.13
C LEU A 3 24.02 -5.00 9.86
N VAL A 4 23.12 -4.52 9.01
CA VAL A 4 22.91 -5.05 7.66
C VAL A 4 23.31 -3.96 6.68
N LEU A 5 24.19 -4.29 5.73
CA LEU A 5 24.57 -3.43 4.62
C LEU A 5 24.09 -4.09 3.32
N ASP A 6 23.04 -3.54 2.76
CA ASP A 6 22.51 -3.94 1.48
C ASP A 6 23.10 -3.06 0.39
N VAL A 7 23.96 -3.64 -0.45
CA VAL A 7 24.64 -2.93 -1.53
C VAL A 7 23.91 -3.18 -2.83
N GLY A 8 23.04 -2.24 -3.20
CA GLY A 8 22.32 -2.27 -4.46
C GLY A 8 23.13 -1.68 -5.63
N ALA A 9 22.50 -1.58 -6.79
CA ALA A 9 23.10 -1.02 -7.99
C ALA A 9 23.37 0.49 -7.87
N LYS A 10 22.39 1.28 -7.43
CA LYS A 10 22.48 2.75 -7.33
C LYS A 10 22.61 3.25 -5.90
N THR A 11 22.10 2.51 -4.94
CA THR A 11 22.03 2.91 -3.53
C THR A 11 22.51 1.78 -2.65
N ALA A 12 23.05 2.10 -1.49
CA ALA A 12 23.29 1.15 -0.42
C ALA A 12 22.42 1.53 0.80
N ASN A 13 21.86 0.53 1.46
CA ASN A 13 21.04 0.71 2.66
C ASN A 13 21.81 0.16 3.87
N VAL A 14 21.88 0.98 4.90
CA VAL A 14 22.50 0.62 6.18
C VAL A 14 21.37 0.47 7.19
N LEU A 15 21.19 -0.74 7.71
CA LEU A 15 20.13 -1.06 8.66
C LEU A 15 20.74 -1.57 9.96
N PHE A 16 20.43 -0.91 11.07
CA PHE A 16 20.74 -1.33 12.44
C PHE A 16 19.54 -2.05 13.02
N ILE A 17 19.76 -3.20 13.63
CA ILE A 17 18.72 -4.01 14.28
C ILE A 17 19.18 -4.27 15.71
N GLU A 18 18.40 -3.79 16.68
CA GLU A 18 18.61 -4.03 18.11
C GLU A 18 17.72 -5.12 18.65
N GLU A 19 18.08 -5.64 19.81
CA GLU A 19 17.21 -6.51 20.60
C GLU A 19 15.91 -5.78 20.94
N GLY A 20 14.78 -6.50 20.85
CA GLY A 20 13.44 -5.90 21.03
C GLY A 20 12.84 -5.28 19.76
N GLY A 21 13.45 -5.50 18.59
CA GLY A 21 12.87 -5.11 17.30
C GLY A 21 13.01 -3.62 16.94
N LYS A 22 13.79 -2.87 17.69
CA LYS A 22 14.15 -1.50 17.31
C LYS A 22 15.06 -1.54 16.11
N PHE A 23 14.80 -0.68 15.13
CA PHE A 23 15.65 -0.57 13.96
C PHE A 23 15.86 0.90 13.56
N PHE A 24 17.00 1.15 12.94
CA PHE A 24 17.31 2.42 12.30
C PHE A 24 17.85 2.13 10.90
N MET A 25 17.38 2.86 9.91
CA MET A 25 17.80 2.70 8.52
C MET A 25 18.24 4.03 7.92
N ARG A 26 19.31 3.98 7.14
CA ARG A 26 19.78 5.09 6.33
C ARG A 26 20.16 4.61 4.94
N SER A 27 19.64 5.27 3.92
CA SER A 27 20.05 5.06 2.53
C SER A 27 21.21 5.98 2.16
N ILE A 28 22.18 5.41 1.47
CA ILE A 28 23.34 6.09 0.90
C ILE A 28 23.16 6.08 -0.61
N ASN A 29 23.20 7.25 -1.26
CA ASN A 29 23.05 7.38 -2.72
C ASN A 29 24.36 6.98 -3.44
N PHE A 30 24.80 5.77 -3.21
CA PHE A 30 26.02 5.23 -3.71
C PHE A 30 25.92 3.70 -3.75
N GLY A 31 26.23 3.06 -4.88
CA GLY A 31 26.09 1.62 -5.07
C GLY A 31 27.07 1.06 -6.08
N ALA A 32 26.90 -0.21 -6.46
CA ALA A 32 27.81 -0.95 -7.33
C ALA A 32 27.99 -0.35 -8.74
N ASN A 33 27.00 0.40 -9.22
CA ASN A 33 27.09 1.11 -10.50
C ASN A 33 28.21 2.16 -10.51
N ALA A 34 28.63 2.66 -9.36
CA ALA A 34 29.75 3.59 -9.29
C ALA A 34 31.06 2.93 -9.76
N VAL A 35 31.24 1.63 -9.49
CA VAL A 35 32.39 0.86 -10.01
C VAL A 35 32.35 0.80 -11.51
N THR A 36 31.19 0.44 -12.08
CA THR A 36 31.00 0.35 -13.56
C THR A 36 31.24 1.69 -14.23
N GLN A 37 30.68 2.76 -13.65
CA GLN A 37 30.81 4.11 -14.19
C GLN A 37 32.25 4.61 -14.19
N GLU A 38 32.98 4.42 -13.09
CA GLU A 38 34.38 4.84 -12.99
C GLU A 38 35.27 3.97 -13.86
N PHE A 39 35.02 2.64 -13.90
CA PHE A 39 35.75 1.72 -14.75
C PHE A 39 35.51 2.03 -16.25
N SER A 40 34.29 2.21 -16.69
CA SER A 40 33.95 2.62 -18.06
C SER A 40 34.71 3.90 -18.46
N ARG A 41 34.74 4.90 -17.58
CA ARG A 41 35.45 6.16 -17.84
C ARG A 41 36.99 6.00 -17.93
N GLU A 42 37.58 5.16 -17.07
CA GLU A 42 39.04 4.99 -17.07
C GLU A 42 39.49 4.04 -18.19
N SER A 43 38.71 3.02 -18.55
CA SER A 43 39.07 2.03 -19.57
C SER A 43 38.65 2.45 -20.99
N GLY A 44 37.71 3.39 -21.13
CA GLY A 44 37.10 3.77 -22.41
C GLY A 44 36.08 2.76 -22.95
N LEU A 45 35.73 1.73 -22.18
CA LEU A 45 34.68 0.77 -22.53
C LEU A 45 33.31 1.42 -22.40
N ASP A 46 32.36 0.97 -23.22
CA ASP A 46 30.97 1.31 -23.02
C ASP A 46 30.41 0.69 -21.73
N TRP A 47 29.25 1.17 -21.28
CA TRP A 47 28.67 0.73 -20.02
C TRP A 47 28.39 -0.78 -19.95
N ALA A 48 27.89 -1.37 -21.06
CA ALA A 48 27.53 -2.78 -21.07
C ALA A 48 28.77 -3.67 -20.98
N ALA A 49 29.80 -3.38 -21.77
CA ALA A 49 31.07 -4.11 -21.73
C ALA A 49 31.80 -3.92 -20.38
N ALA A 50 31.75 -2.70 -19.81
CA ALA A 50 32.32 -2.44 -18.50
C ALA A 50 31.62 -3.21 -17.39
N GLU A 51 30.27 -3.32 -17.43
CA GLU A 51 29.49 -4.10 -16.45
C GLU A 51 29.81 -5.59 -16.57
N GLU A 52 29.84 -6.13 -17.80
CA GLU A 52 30.17 -7.52 -18.05
C GLU A 52 31.58 -7.84 -17.55
N TYR A 53 32.56 -7.00 -17.88
CA TYR A 53 33.93 -7.18 -17.45
C TYR A 53 34.08 -7.11 -15.93
N LYS A 54 33.41 -6.13 -15.30
CA LYS A 54 33.40 -6.02 -13.82
C LYS A 54 32.81 -7.29 -13.17
N ARG A 55 31.75 -7.87 -13.72
CA ARG A 55 31.14 -9.10 -13.19
C ARG A 55 32.04 -10.31 -13.35
N ALA A 56 32.75 -10.41 -14.48
CA ALA A 56 33.60 -11.57 -14.78
C ALA A 56 34.97 -11.52 -14.05
N TYR A 57 35.58 -10.34 -13.93
CA TYR A 57 36.98 -10.20 -13.50
C TYR A 57 37.18 -9.23 -12.33
N GLY A 58 36.11 -8.52 -11.90
CA GLY A 58 36.19 -7.53 -10.85
C GLY A 58 36.24 -8.16 -9.46
N TYR A 59 37.12 -7.64 -8.61
CA TYR A 59 37.17 -7.98 -7.18
C TYR A 59 37.64 -6.78 -6.36
N VAL A 60 37.39 -6.82 -5.06
CA VAL A 60 37.86 -5.80 -4.13
C VAL A 60 39.24 -6.21 -3.62
N HIS A 61 40.25 -5.39 -3.91
CA HIS A 61 41.60 -5.68 -3.44
C HIS A 61 41.72 -5.56 -1.91
N VAL A 62 42.19 -6.60 -1.27
CA VAL A 62 42.49 -6.70 0.17
C VAL A 62 43.97 -7.12 0.35
N THR A 63 44.46 -7.07 1.59
CA THR A 63 45.89 -7.28 1.90
C THR A 63 46.43 -8.59 1.34
N ASN A 64 45.63 -9.65 1.23
CA ASN A 64 46.04 -10.98 0.80
C ASN A 64 45.80 -11.31 -0.67
N THR A 65 45.36 -10.34 -1.48
CA THR A 65 45.10 -10.56 -2.91
C THR A 65 46.33 -10.23 -3.74
N THR A 66 46.58 -11.03 -4.79
CA THR A 66 47.62 -10.76 -5.77
C THR A 66 47.25 -9.59 -6.67
N GLU A 67 48.26 -8.82 -7.07
CA GLU A 67 48.07 -7.75 -8.03
C GLU A 67 47.68 -8.31 -9.41
N PRO A 68 46.67 -7.70 -10.10
CA PRO A 68 46.27 -8.16 -11.42
C PRO A 68 47.38 -7.92 -12.45
N THR A 69 47.57 -8.89 -13.35
CA THR A 69 48.53 -8.77 -14.47
C THR A 69 47.92 -8.09 -15.68
N ASP A 70 46.57 -8.24 -15.86
CA ASP A 70 45.86 -7.63 -16.97
C ASP A 70 45.57 -6.14 -16.69
N PRO A 71 45.89 -5.23 -17.64
CA PRO A 71 45.67 -3.79 -17.44
C PRO A 71 44.19 -3.40 -17.16
N TYR A 72 43.23 -4.02 -17.85
CA TYR A 72 41.82 -3.75 -17.60
C TYR A 72 41.38 -4.26 -16.23
N GLN A 73 41.86 -5.42 -15.83
CA GLN A 73 41.61 -5.96 -14.49
C GLN A 73 42.26 -5.08 -13.41
N ALA A 74 43.43 -4.54 -13.63
CA ALA A 74 44.05 -3.60 -12.69
C ALA A 74 43.20 -2.34 -12.49
N ILE A 75 42.63 -1.81 -13.56
CA ILE A 75 41.74 -0.63 -13.51
C ILE A 75 40.45 -0.97 -12.73
N VAL A 76 39.76 -2.08 -13.04
CA VAL A 76 38.49 -2.40 -12.36
C VAL A 76 38.70 -2.72 -10.89
N VAL A 77 39.80 -3.41 -10.52
CA VAL A 77 40.16 -3.74 -9.14
C VAL A 77 40.48 -2.48 -8.33
N LYS A 78 41.32 -1.58 -8.88
CA LYS A 78 41.59 -0.27 -8.30
C LYS A 78 40.33 0.53 -8.07
N THR A 79 39.46 0.59 -9.08
CA THR A 79 38.21 1.31 -9.03
C THR A 79 37.26 0.71 -8.00
N ALA A 80 37.12 -0.61 -7.97
CA ALA A 80 36.32 -1.32 -6.97
C ALA A 80 36.76 -0.99 -5.54
N ARG A 81 38.09 -1.04 -5.29
CA ARG A 81 38.65 -0.68 -3.98
C ARG A 81 38.34 0.76 -3.59
N ASN A 82 38.50 1.71 -4.51
CA ASN A 82 38.21 3.13 -4.27
C ASN A 82 36.71 3.35 -3.94
N VAL A 83 35.83 2.73 -4.71
CA VAL A 83 34.37 2.80 -4.51
C VAL A 83 34.00 2.18 -3.16
N MET A 84 34.49 0.99 -2.84
CA MET A 84 34.22 0.33 -1.55
C MET A 84 34.81 1.09 -0.36
N THR A 85 35.96 1.76 -0.54
CA THR A 85 36.54 2.62 0.49
C THR A 85 35.62 3.82 0.78
N ARG A 86 35.07 4.46 -0.24
CA ARG A 86 34.08 5.55 -0.06
C ARG A 86 32.82 5.04 0.61
N LEU A 87 32.33 3.86 0.20
CA LEU A 87 31.16 3.24 0.84
C LEU A 87 31.44 2.96 2.32
N HIS A 88 32.61 2.36 2.64
CA HIS A 88 33.02 2.12 4.02
C HIS A 88 33.02 3.42 4.84
N GLN A 89 33.55 4.52 4.31
CA GLN A 89 33.57 5.81 5.01
C GLN A 89 32.15 6.28 5.36
N GLN A 90 31.20 6.14 4.43
CA GLN A 90 29.78 6.49 4.65
C GLN A 90 29.13 5.57 5.70
N VAL A 91 29.45 4.27 5.67
CA VAL A 91 28.99 3.31 6.68
C VAL A 91 29.55 3.65 8.06
N ALA A 92 30.86 3.93 8.16
CA ALA A 92 31.51 4.31 9.41
C ALA A 92 30.91 5.61 10.00
N GLN A 93 30.67 6.62 9.15
CA GLN A 93 29.98 7.85 9.57
C GLN A 93 28.55 7.55 10.06
N THR A 94 27.87 6.63 9.40
CA THR A 94 26.51 6.23 9.79
C THR A 94 26.50 5.50 11.14
N ILE A 95 27.48 4.64 11.40
CA ILE A 95 27.68 3.97 12.71
C ILE A 95 27.92 5.01 13.80
N GLN A 96 28.77 6.00 13.55
CA GLN A 96 29.05 7.08 14.50
C GLN A 96 27.81 7.92 14.77
N TYR A 97 27.06 8.29 13.72
CA TYR A 97 25.80 9.04 13.85
C TYR A 97 24.76 8.26 14.66
N TYR A 98 24.59 6.97 14.37
CA TYR A 98 23.65 6.10 15.08
C TYR A 98 23.97 6.02 16.57
N ARG A 99 25.24 5.86 16.93
CA ARG A 99 25.67 5.82 18.33
C ARG A 99 25.53 7.15 19.04
N ALA A 100 25.96 8.23 18.39
CA ALA A 100 26.02 9.56 19.03
C ALA A 100 24.66 10.27 19.09
N GLN A 101 23.83 10.14 18.05
CA GLN A 101 22.61 10.93 17.91
C GLN A 101 21.34 10.11 18.18
N GLN A 102 21.36 8.81 17.94
CA GLN A 102 20.19 7.94 18.15
C GLN A 102 20.29 7.13 19.45
N GLY A 103 21.41 7.23 20.18
CA GLY A 103 21.61 6.46 21.39
C GLY A 103 21.72 4.96 21.16
N GLY A 104 22.04 4.53 19.94
CA GLY A 104 22.12 3.13 19.57
C GLY A 104 23.41 2.45 20.01
N SER A 105 23.36 1.14 20.13
CA SER A 105 24.51 0.30 20.51
C SER A 105 25.49 0.10 19.35
N ALA A 106 26.76 -0.10 19.65
CA ALA A 106 27.73 -0.48 18.65
C ALA A 106 27.37 -1.82 17.99
N PRO A 107 27.46 -1.94 16.65
CA PRO A 107 27.24 -3.21 15.99
C PRO A 107 28.30 -4.22 16.35
N VAL A 108 27.91 -5.48 16.57
CA VAL A 108 28.82 -6.60 16.91
C VAL A 108 29.07 -7.50 15.71
N ARG A 109 28.28 -7.39 14.65
CA ARG A 109 28.46 -8.14 13.39
C ARG A 109 27.86 -7.35 12.24
N LEU A 110 28.32 -7.64 11.03
CA LEU A 110 27.81 -7.10 9.78
C LEU A 110 27.25 -8.23 8.91
N PHE A 111 26.04 -8.06 8.42
CA PHE A 111 25.48 -8.87 7.35
C PHE A 111 25.52 -8.10 6.03
N LEU A 112 26.08 -8.72 5.00
CA LEU A 112 26.09 -8.19 3.64
C LEU A 112 24.90 -8.71 2.86
N ALA A 113 24.23 -7.83 2.15
CA ALA A 113 23.12 -8.12 1.28
C ALA A 113 23.24 -7.33 -0.04
N GLY A 114 22.40 -7.69 -1.01
CA GLY A 114 22.32 -7.02 -2.30
C GLY A 114 23.34 -7.49 -3.32
N GLY A 115 22.99 -7.35 -4.61
CA GLY A 115 23.83 -7.80 -5.72
C GLY A 115 25.20 -7.12 -5.83
N GLY A 116 25.36 -5.92 -5.25
CA GLY A 116 26.68 -5.25 -5.20
C GLY A 116 27.64 -5.88 -4.22
N ALA A 117 27.16 -6.63 -3.24
CA ALA A 117 28.00 -7.37 -2.29
C ALA A 117 28.60 -8.66 -2.88
N SER A 118 28.08 -9.14 -4.01
CA SER A 118 28.57 -10.37 -4.68
C SER A 118 29.97 -10.24 -5.25
N MET A 119 30.53 -9.04 -5.32
CA MET A 119 31.90 -8.85 -5.81
C MET A 119 32.88 -9.54 -4.87
N MET A 120 33.78 -10.33 -5.44
CA MET A 120 34.76 -11.12 -4.66
C MET A 120 35.54 -10.25 -3.65
N TYR A 121 35.80 -10.80 -2.49
CA TYR A 121 36.51 -10.17 -1.37
C TYR A 121 35.80 -8.95 -0.75
N THR A 122 34.54 -8.72 -1.04
CA THR A 122 33.77 -7.63 -0.40
C THR A 122 33.60 -7.88 1.10
N ALA A 123 33.36 -9.12 1.51
CA ALA A 123 33.20 -9.49 2.92
C ALA A 123 34.50 -9.27 3.69
N GLU A 124 35.64 -9.76 3.14
CA GLU A 124 36.95 -9.61 3.73
C GLU A 124 37.37 -8.14 3.82
N PHE A 125 37.06 -7.35 2.82
CA PHE A 125 37.29 -5.91 2.83
C PHE A 125 36.57 -5.21 3.99
N PHE A 126 35.27 -5.46 4.16
CA PHE A 126 34.53 -4.85 5.25
C PHE A 126 34.96 -5.40 6.61
N GLN A 127 35.31 -6.67 6.69
CA GLN A 127 35.87 -7.27 7.92
C GLN A 127 37.19 -6.59 8.32
N GLU A 128 38.12 -6.39 7.35
CA GLU A 128 39.37 -5.67 7.59
C GLU A 128 39.15 -4.23 8.03
N LYS A 129 38.19 -3.52 7.38
CA LYS A 129 37.97 -2.08 7.60
C LYS A 129 37.16 -1.76 8.83
N LEU A 130 36.19 -2.58 9.19
CA LEU A 130 35.32 -2.34 10.33
C LEU A 130 35.74 -3.09 11.60
N GLY A 131 36.57 -4.12 11.48
CA GLY A 131 36.96 -4.96 12.59
C GLY A 131 35.82 -5.78 13.19
N LEU A 132 34.79 -6.07 12.38
CA LEU A 132 33.62 -6.83 12.76
C LEU A 132 33.55 -8.13 11.97
N PRO A 133 33.01 -9.23 12.55
CA PRO A 133 32.67 -10.40 11.77
C PRO A 133 31.66 -10.07 10.71
N VAL A 134 31.91 -10.49 9.46
CA VAL A 134 31.09 -10.21 8.28
C VAL A 134 30.55 -11.51 7.70
N GLU A 135 29.26 -11.60 7.49
CA GLU A 135 28.57 -12.74 6.90
C GLU A 135 27.64 -12.28 5.80
N PHE A 136 27.37 -13.11 4.81
CA PHE A 136 26.30 -12.84 3.86
C PHE A 136 24.94 -13.11 4.49
N LEU A 137 23.99 -12.22 4.24
CA LEU A 137 22.62 -12.37 4.73
C LEU A 137 21.94 -13.54 4.01
N ASN A 138 21.52 -14.55 4.77
CA ASN A 138 20.64 -15.59 4.26
C ASN A 138 19.21 -15.38 4.77
N PRO A 139 18.31 -14.79 3.97
CA PRO A 139 16.95 -14.53 4.37
C PRO A 139 16.08 -15.79 4.43
N PHE A 140 16.54 -16.91 3.85
CA PHE A 140 15.81 -18.18 3.79
C PHE A 140 16.16 -19.16 4.91
N ARG A 141 16.97 -18.76 5.88
CA ARG A 141 17.43 -19.63 6.97
C ARG A 141 16.30 -20.36 7.72
N ASN A 142 15.14 -19.70 7.84
CA ASN A 142 13.97 -20.22 8.55
C ASN A 142 12.78 -20.43 7.60
N VAL A 143 13.04 -20.57 6.30
CA VAL A 143 12.01 -20.79 5.27
C VAL A 143 12.18 -22.19 4.73
N GLU A 144 11.10 -22.93 4.62
CA GLU A 144 11.06 -24.23 3.97
C GLU A 144 11.13 -24.02 2.46
N ILE A 145 12.12 -24.63 1.82
CA ILE A 145 12.36 -24.49 0.37
C ILE A 145 11.64 -25.62 -0.34
N GLY A 146 10.78 -25.27 -1.30
CA GLY A 146 10.06 -26.24 -2.11
C GLY A 146 10.98 -27.11 -2.98
N PRO A 147 10.55 -28.33 -3.35
CA PRO A 147 11.38 -29.29 -4.09
C PRO A 147 11.73 -28.85 -5.52
N GLU A 148 11.06 -27.83 -6.04
CA GLU A 148 11.31 -27.31 -7.39
C GLU A 148 12.47 -26.30 -7.45
N VAL A 149 12.99 -25.87 -6.30
CA VAL A 149 14.04 -24.87 -6.20
C VAL A 149 15.39 -25.56 -6.00
N ASP A 150 16.37 -25.24 -6.85
CA ASP A 150 17.73 -25.70 -6.68
C ASP A 150 18.38 -25.06 -5.44
N PRO A 151 18.72 -25.84 -4.40
CA PRO A 151 19.28 -25.30 -3.17
C PRO A 151 20.68 -24.68 -3.37
N GLU A 152 21.48 -25.20 -4.29
CA GLU A 152 22.84 -24.71 -4.52
C GLU A 152 22.80 -23.33 -5.19
N ALA A 153 21.98 -23.17 -6.21
CA ALA A 153 21.75 -21.89 -6.86
C ALA A 153 21.15 -20.86 -5.88
N LEU A 154 20.22 -21.29 -5.03
CA LEU A 154 19.62 -20.40 -4.03
C LEU A 154 20.65 -19.90 -3.01
N VAL A 155 21.55 -20.74 -2.52
CA VAL A 155 22.57 -20.33 -1.54
C VAL A 155 23.51 -19.28 -2.11
N LEU A 156 23.87 -19.38 -3.39
CA LEU A 156 24.73 -18.43 -4.07
C LEU A 156 24.09 -17.04 -4.19
N GLU A 157 22.79 -16.99 -4.44
CA GLU A 157 22.05 -15.74 -4.70
C GLU A 157 21.25 -15.25 -3.47
N ALA A 158 21.21 -16.02 -2.37
CA ALA A 158 20.36 -15.76 -1.21
C ALA A 158 20.47 -14.31 -0.68
N HIS A 159 21.70 -13.79 -0.63
CA HIS A 159 21.99 -12.45 -0.12
C HIS A 159 21.39 -11.33 -0.99
N SER A 160 21.10 -11.58 -2.25
CA SER A 160 20.46 -10.64 -3.16
C SER A 160 18.91 -10.68 -3.10
N LEU A 161 18.34 -11.73 -2.50
CA LEU A 161 16.91 -12.00 -2.46
C LEU A 161 16.23 -11.56 -1.15
N GLY A 162 16.90 -10.79 -0.32
CA GLY A 162 16.38 -10.33 0.98
C GLY A 162 15.06 -9.58 0.88
N GLU A 163 14.92 -8.71 -0.10
CA GLU A 163 13.69 -7.95 -0.33
C GLU A 163 12.52 -8.85 -0.74
N MET A 164 12.78 -9.84 -1.59
CA MET A 164 11.75 -10.79 -2.05
C MET A 164 11.27 -11.68 -0.90
N ALA A 165 12.19 -12.19 -0.08
CA ALA A 165 11.85 -12.95 1.12
C ALA A 165 11.01 -12.10 2.10
N GLY A 166 11.39 -10.84 2.29
CA GLY A 166 10.64 -9.89 3.11
C GLY A 166 9.22 -9.63 2.59
N LEU A 167 9.05 -9.51 1.28
CA LEU A 167 7.73 -9.39 0.64
C LEU A 167 6.89 -10.65 0.84
N GLY A 168 7.48 -11.83 0.69
CA GLY A 168 6.81 -13.11 0.95
C GLY A 168 6.35 -13.24 2.40
N LEU A 169 7.21 -12.91 3.35
CA LEU A 169 6.87 -12.89 4.78
C LEU A 169 5.72 -11.92 5.08
N ARG A 170 5.75 -10.74 4.48
CA ARG A 170 4.68 -9.74 4.65
C ARG A 170 3.31 -10.22 4.13
N ALA A 171 3.28 -11.09 3.14
CA ALA A 171 2.03 -11.67 2.62
C ALA A 171 1.40 -12.70 3.58
N THR A 172 2.22 -13.32 4.43
CA THR A 172 1.81 -14.42 5.33
C THR A 172 1.72 -13.98 6.80
N THR A 173 2.48 -12.99 7.21
CA THR A 173 2.58 -12.53 8.60
C THR A 173 2.39 -11.02 8.71
N VAL A 174 1.87 -10.57 9.84
CA VAL A 174 1.84 -9.15 10.19
C VAL A 174 3.23 -8.76 10.67
N GLY A 175 3.91 -7.88 9.94
CA GLY A 175 5.22 -7.37 10.30
C GLY A 175 5.15 -6.45 11.53
N MET A 176 6.26 -6.33 12.27
CA MET A 176 6.40 -5.39 13.39
C MET A 176 6.15 -3.94 12.98
N THR A 177 6.34 -3.62 11.73
CA THR A 177 6.13 -2.27 11.19
C THR A 177 5.60 -2.38 9.77
N GLU A 178 4.37 -1.88 9.56
CA GLU A 178 3.76 -1.84 8.24
C GLU A 178 3.80 -0.42 7.66
N PHE A 179 4.70 -0.20 6.72
CA PHE A 179 4.68 0.99 5.89
C PHE A 179 4.05 0.68 4.53
N ASN A 180 3.02 1.41 4.19
CA ASN A 180 2.42 1.32 2.88
C ASN A 180 2.70 2.61 2.11
N LEU A 181 3.64 2.54 1.18
CA LEU A 181 4.09 3.66 0.36
C LEU A 181 3.16 3.95 -0.84
N LEU A 182 2.10 3.16 -1.03
CA LEU A 182 1.12 3.45 -2.08
C LEU A 182 0.52 4.84 -1.85
N PRO A 183 0.50 5.71 -2.88
CA PRO A 183 -0.17 7.01 -2.80
C PRO A 183 -1.60 6.85 -2.32
N LYS A 184 -2.05 7.78 -1.48
CA LYS A 184 -3.41 7.74 -0.92
C LYS A 184 -4.49 7.62 -2.01
N ARG A 185 -4.29 8.29 -3.14
CA ARG A 185 -5.17 8.24 -4.30
C ARG A 185 -5.32 6.82 -4.86
N GLU A 186 -4.22 6.09 -4.97
CA GLU A 186 -4.21 4.72 -5.48
C GLU A 186 -4.90 3.73 -4.53
N LYS A 187 -4.72 3.93 -3.20
CA LYS A 187 -5.45 3.14 -2.19
C LYS A 187 -6.96 3.32 -2.30
N ILE A 188 -7.40 4.58 -2.49
CA ILE A 188 -8.83 4.91 -2.63
C ILE A 188 -9.38 4.30 -3.91
N SER A 189 -8.66 4.45 -5.04
CA SER A 189 -9.06 3.85 -6.32
C SER A 189 -9.26 2.35 -6.19
N ARG A 190 -8.30 1.63 -5.66
CA ARG A 190 -8.41 0.18 -5.45
C ARG A 190 -9.53 -0.24 -4.48
N GLN A 191 -9.80 0.58 -3.46
CA GLN A 191 -10.94 0.32 -2.56
C GLN A 191 -12.28 0.54 -3.26
N VAL A 192 -12.40 1.57 -4.09
CA VAL A 192 -13.60 1.86 -4.87
C VAL A 192 -13.82 0.75 -5.90
N ASP A 193 -12.80 0.36 -6.65
CA ASP A 193 -12.87 -0.71 -7.64
C ASP A 193 -13.30 -2.05 -7.00
N ARG A 194 -12.77 -2.36 -5.82
CA ARG A 194 -13.12 -3.57 -5.08
C ARG A 194 -14.57 -3.54 -4.54
N ARG A 195 -15.10 -2.35 -4.22
CA ARG A 195 -16.47 -2.16 -3.70
C ARG A 195 -17.50 -1.89 -4.79
N GLY A 196 -17.07 -1.52 -5.98
CA GLY A 196 -17.92 -1.23 -7.13
C GLY A 196 -18.97 -2.31 -7.41
N PRO A 197 -18.61 -3.60 -7.54
CA PRO A 197 -19.59 -4.67 -7.78
C PRO A 197 -20.63 -4.80 -6.66
N TYR A 198 -20.24 -4.59 -5.41
CA TYR A 198 -21.19 -4.62 -4.29
C TYR A 198 -22.15 -3.41 -4.28
N ALA A 199 -21.67 -2.25 -4.69
CA ALA A 199 -22.52 -1.07 -4.84
C ALA A 199 -23.57 -1.27 -5.94
N ILE A 200 -23.18 -1.87 -7.08
CA ILE A 200 -24.10 -2.21 -8.17
C ILE A 200 -25.11 -3.27 -7.70
N ALA A 201 -24.67 -4.30 -7.00
CA ALA A 201 -25.54 -5.34 -6.45
C ALA A 201 -26.55 -4.77 -5.44
N THR A 202 -26.13 -3.85 -4.56
CA THR A 202 -27.04 -3.18 -3.61
C THR A 202 -28.10 -2.33 -4.31
N ILE A 203 -27.73 -1.61 -5.36
CA ILE A 203 -28.69 -0.83 -6.16
C ILE A 203 -29.69 -1.77 -6.84
N PHE A 204 -29.21 -2.87 -7.40
CA PHE A 204 -30.08 -3.87 -8.04
C PHE A 204 -31.03 -4.54 -7.05
N CYS A 205 -30.54 -4.95 -5.87
CA CYS A 205 -31.39 -5.51 -4.80
C CYS A 205 -32.41 -4.51 -4.29
N ALA A 206 -32.03 -3.24 -4.11
CA ALA A 206 -32.96 -2.19 -3.73
C ALA A 206 -34.06 -1.98 -4.79
N GLY A 207 -33.69 -1.98 -6.07
CA GLY A 207 -34.63 -1.93 -7.18
C GLY A 207 -35.62 -3.11 -7.21
N LEU A 208 -35.12 -4.31 -6.92
CA LEU A 208 -35.92 -5.54 -6.88
C LEU A 208 -36.90 -5.53 -5.69
N ILE A 209 -36.48 -5.06 -4.52
CA ILE A 209 -37.33 -4.89 -3.34
C ILE A 209 -38.47 -3.88 -3.65
N LEU A 210 -38.14 -2.77 -4.31
CA LEU A 210 -39.13 -1.76 -4.70
C LEU A 210 -40.11 -2.30 -5.75
N TYR A 211 -39.64 -3.10 -6.72
CA TYR A 211 -40.46 -3.76 -7.71
C TYR A 211 -41.43 -4.76 -7.09
N VAL A 212 -40.93 -5.66 -6.20
CA VAL A 212 -41.78 -6.63 -5.49
C VAL A 212 -42.76 -5.96 -4.58
N SER A 213 -42.35 -4.91 -3.85
CA SER A 213 -43.26 -4.10 -3.02
C SER A 213 -44.32 -3.43 -3.86
N GLY A 214 -43.95 -2.83 -5.00
CA GLY A 214 -44.93 -2.22 -5.94
C GLY A 214 -45.90 -3.24 -6.55
N ALA A 215 -45.44 -4.44 -6.88
CA ALA A 215 -46.25 -5.53 -7.37
C ALA A 215 -47.25 -6.05 -6.29
N ALA A 216 -46.76 -6.18 -5.05
CA ALA A 216 -47.62 -6.55 -3.90
C ALA A 216 -48.71 -5.51 -3.63
N HIS A 217 -48.34 -4.23 -3.64
CA HIS A 217 -49.33 -3.15 -3.49
C HIS A 217 -50.35 -3.09 -4.63
N ARG A 218 -49.93 -3.37 -5.88
CA ARG A 218 -50.85 -3.49 -7.02
C ARG A 218 -51.80 -4.67 -6.84
N SER A 219 -51.35 -5.83 -6.36
CA SER A 219 -52.21 -6.98 -6.13
C SER A 219 -53.24 -6.75 -4.99
N ILE A 220 -52.78 -6.07 -3.93
CA ILE A 220 -53.67 -5.66 -2.82
C ILE A 220 -54.69 -4.62 -3.30
N ALA A 221 -54.25 -3.61 -4.07
CA ALA A 221 -55.15 -2.61 -4.66
C ALA A 221 -56.17 -3.23 -5.60
N ALA A 222 -55.77 -4.23 -6.42
CA ALA A 222 -56.70 -4.97 -7.29
C ALA A 222 -57.75 -5.76 -6.49
N LYS A 223 -57.37 -6.41 -5.40
CA LYS A 223 -58.30 -7.10 -4.49
C LYS A 223 -59.28 -6.13 -3.80
N HIS A 224 -58.75 -4.98 -3.37
CA HIS A 224 -59.62 -3.93 -2.79
C HIS A 224 -60.57 -3.31 -3.83
N ALA A 225 -60.10 -3.12 -5.08
CA ALA A 225 -60.95 -2.65 -6.16
C ALA A 225 -62.06 -3.64 -6.53
N GLU A 226 -61.79 -4.95 -6.44
CA GLU A 226 -62.80 -5.99 -6.66
C GLU A 226 -63.82 -6.06 -5.50
N GLY A 227 -63.32 -5.88 -4.25
CA GLY A 227 -64.16 -5.77 -3.07
C GLY A 227 -65.07 -4.51 -3.12
N ALA A 228 -64.52 -3.38 -3.55
CA ALA A 228 -65.25 -2.14 -3.74
C ALA A 228 -66.36 -2.28 -4.81
N LYS A 229 -66.04 -2.92 -5.96
CA LYS A 229 -67.03 -3.21 -7.00
C LYS A 229 -68.17 -4.07 -6.50
N LYS A 230 -67.97 -5.02 -5.62
CA LYS A 230 -69.00 -5.85 -5.00
C LYS A 230 -69.86 -5.05 -4.01
N MET A 231 -69.33 -4.05 -3.33
CA MET A 231 -70.08 -3.15 -2.48
C MET A 231 -70.87 -2.11 -3.28
N GLU A 232 -70.31 -1.70 -4.43
CA GLU A 232 -70.96 -0.72 -5.33
C GLU A 232 -72.30 -1.19 -5.92
N GLN A 233 -72.47 -2.51 -6.10
CA GLN A 233 -73.78 -3.06 -6.60
C GLN A 233 -74.89 -2.94 -5.60
N GLY A 234 -74.64 -2.51 -4.37
CA GLY A 234 -75.69 -2.39 -3.33
C GLY A 234 -76.11 -1.00 -2.90
N LEU A 235 -75.40 0.07 -3.28
CA LEU A 235 -75.61 1.39 -2.70
C LEU A 235 -75.42 2.53 -3.73
N GLY A 236 -76.46 2.76 -4.54
CA GLY A 236 -76.39 3.61 -5.74
C GLY A 236 -76.29 5.14 -5.58
N GLU A 237 -76.38 5.72 -4.41
CA GLU A 237 -76.23 7.18 -4.26
C GLU A 237 -74.98 7.68 -3.51
N PHE A 238 -74.28 6.81 -2.78
CA PHE A 238 -73.05 7.18 -2.10
C PHE A 238 -71.81 7.11 -3.03
N GLU A 239 -71.96 6.57 -4.20
CA GLU A 239 -70.93 6.19 -5.14
C GLU A 239 -70.15 7.37 -5.72
N LYS A 240 -70.79 8.46 -6.07
CA LYS A 240 -70.13 9.61 -6.71
C LYS A 240 -69.17 10.37 -5.80
N THR A 241 -69.49 10.43 -4.52
CA THR A 241 -68.61 11.14 -3.57
C THR A 241 -67.46 10.27 -3.11
N GLY A 242 -67.70 8.96 -2.92
CA GLY A 242 -66.63 7.99 -2.59
C GLY A 242 -65.57 7.85 -3.71
N ARG A 243 -66.03 7.83 -4.99
CA ARG A 243 -65.08 7.79 -6.12
C ARG A 243 -64.20 9.04 -6.19
N LYS A 244 -64.75 10.22 -5.94
CA LYS A 244 -63.94 11.46 -5.96
C LYS A 244 -62.90 11.50 -4.84
N ILE A 245 -63.19 10.93 -3.68
CA ILE A 245 -62.31 10.89 -2.53
C ILE A 245 -61.21 9.82 -2.76
N SER A 246 -61.57 8.61 -3.23
CA SER A 246 -60.63 7.53 -3.52
C SER A 246 -59.62 7.89 -4.60
N ASP A 247 -60.06 8.57 -5.67
CA ASP A 247 -59.18 9.04 -6.75
C ASP A 247 -58.19 10.15 -6.27
N ALA A 248 -58.66 11.03 -5.38
CA ALA A 248 -57.83 12.08 -4.81
C ALA A 248 -56.76 11.50 -3.86
N GLU A 249 -57.11 10.50 -3.06
CA GLU A 249 -56.19 9.80 -2.16
C GLU A 249 -55.14 8.97 -2.91
N GLY A 250 -55.50 8.28 -4.00
CA GLY A 250 -54.58 7.54 -4.86
C GLY A 250 -53.55 8.46 -5.52
N LYS A 251 -54.02 9.63 -6.01
CA LYS A 251 -53.12 10.65 -6.60
C LYS A 251 -52.20 11.28 -5.54
N LEU A 252 -52.70 11.50 -4.34
CA LEU A 252 -51.90 12.03 -3.23
C LEU A 252 -50.82 11.00 -2.77
N PHE A 253 -51.23 9.72 -2.71
CA PHE A 253 -50.33 8.62 -2.35
C PHE A 253 -49.20 8.40 -3.40
N ASP A 254 -49.57 8.45 -4.70
CA ASP A 254 -48.61 8.35 -5.80
C ASP A 254 -47.65 9.55 -5.84
N SER A 255 -48.16 10.74 -5.56
CA SER A 255 -47.35 11.95 -5.47
C SER A 255 -46.37 11.91 -4.29
N LYS A 256 -46.87 11.47 -3.11
CA LYS A 256 -46.00 11.25 -1.93
C LYS A 256 -44.99 10.11 -2.15
N GLY A 257 -45.37 9.03 -2.84
CA GLY A 257 -44.50 7.91 -3.19
C GLY A 257 -43.39 8.32 -4.17
N LYS A 258 -43.72 9.10 -5.18
CA LYS A 258 -42.74 9.67 -6.14
C LYS A 258 -41.81 10.67 -5.47
N ALA A 259 -42.31 11.54 -4.59
CA ALA A 259 -41.51 12.48 -3.82
C ALA A 259 -40.54 11.77 -2.86
N LYS A 260 -41.00 10.75 -2.15
CA LYS A 260 -40.15 9.94 -1.23
C LYS A 260 -39.11 9.08 -1.96
N LYS A 261 -39.44 8.61 -3.18
CA LYS A 261 -38.49 7.92 -4.07
C LYS A 261 -37.39 8.87 -4.56
N MET A 262 -37.80 10.08 -4.97
CA MET A 262 -36.90 11.12 -5.45
C MET A 262 -35.97 11.60 -4.33
N GLU A 263 -36.53 11.84 -3.14
CA GLU A 263 -35.73 12.23 -1.95
C GLU A 263 -34.66 11.16 -1.57
N ARG A 264 -35.02 9.88 -1.61
CA ARG A 264 -34.10 8.78 -1.28
C ARG A 264 -32.96 8.65 -2.32
N ILE A 265 -33.28 8.80 -3.60
CA ILE A 265 -32.32 8.77 -4.71
C ILE A 265 -31.41 10.00 -4.64
N LEU A 266 -31.94 11.17 -4.33
CA LEU A 266 -31.16 12.39 -4.17
C LEU A 266 -30.22 12.30 -2.95
N ARG A 267 -30.72 11.85 -1.79
CA ARG A 267 -29.88 11.65 -0.58
C ARG A 267 -28.74 10.66 -0.81
N SER A 268 -29.00 9.55 -1.51
CA SER A 268 -27.93 8.58 -1.78
C SER A 268 -26.86 9.10 -2.75
N ARG A 269 -27.24 9.97 -3.71
CA ARG A 269 -26.27 10.60 -4.63
C ARG A 269 -25.43 11.67 -3.96
N PHE A 270 -26.02 12.49 -3.09
CA PHE A 270 -25.29 13.53 -2.36
C PHE A 270 -24.43 12.93 -1.25
N TYR A 271 -24.87 11.86 -0.60
CA TYR A 271 -24.10 11.16 0.43
C TYR A 271 -22.72 10.69 -0.06
N TRP A 272 -22.65 10.16 -1.28
CA TRP A 272 -21.38 9.73 -1.86
C TRP A 272 -20.45 10.90 -2.21
N ILE A 273 -21.01 12.01 -2.66
CA ILE A 273 -20.24 13.23 -2.97
C ILE A 273 -19.72 13.85 -1.67
N GLU A 274 -20.53 13.94 -0.62
CA GLU A 274 -20.11 14.42 0.69
C GLU A 274 -19.08 13.49 1.35
N LEU A 275 -19.25 12.18 1.25
CA LEU A 275 -18.29 11.21 1.75
C LEU A 275 -16.94 11.35 1.04
N VAL A 276 -16.93 11.44 -0.28
CA VAL A 276 -15.71 11.64 -1.07
C VAL A 276 -15.06 12.98 -0.74
N ASN A 277 -15.83 14.07 -0.64
CA ASN A 277 -15.30 15.38 -0.28
C ASN A 277 -14.78 15.41 1.18
N SER A 278 -15.44 14.73 2.11
CA SER A 278 -15.01 14.60 3.50
C SER A 278 -13.73 13.77 3.62
N ILE A 279 -13.62 12.69 2.86
CA ILE A 279 -12.39 11.90 2.75
C ILE A 279 -11.28 12.75 2.14
N GLN A 280 -11.56 13.47 1.08
CA GLN A 280 -10.60 14.34 0.40
C GLN A 280 -10.13 15.50 1.31
N SER A 281 -11.03 16.16 2.03
CA SER A 281 -10.69 17.22 3.00
C SER A 281 -9.90 16.69 4.21
N THR A 282 -10.13 15.43 4.60
CA THR A 282 -9.36 14.77 5.68
C THR A 282 -7.97 14.36 5.20
N LEU A 283 -7.84 14.08 3.90
CA LEU A 283 -6.56 13.72 3.27
C LEU A 283 -5.72 14.95 2.92
N ASP A 284 -6.34 16.10 2.64
CA ASP A 284 -5.66 17.38 2.38
C ASP A 284 -5.24 18.12 3.67
N GLY A 285 -5.78 17.72 4.82
CA GLY A 285 -5.38 18.22 6.14
C GLY A 285 -4.02 17.66 6.56
N SER A 286 -3.00 18.52 6.57
CA SER A 286 -1.57 18.22 6.71
C SER A 286 -1.10 17.66 8.06
N ASP A 287 -1.97 17.22 8.96
CA ASP A 287 -1.57 16.84 10.32
C ASP A 287 -2.00 15.40 10.68
N GLY A 288 -1.54 14.40 9.93
CA GLY A 288 -1.30 13.02 10.38
C GLY A 288 -2.22 12.35 11.45
N LYS A 289 -3.33 12.96 11.86
CA LYS A 289 -4.29 12.38 12.78
C LYS A 289 -5.38 11.65 12.00
N ILE A 290 -5.29 10.34 12.00
CA ILE A 290 -6.40 9.46 11.59
C ILE A 290 -7.54 9.67 12.60
N LEU A 291 -8.54 10.44 12.22
CA LEU A 291 -9.80 10.50 12.94
C LEU A 291 -10.60 9.22 12.61
N ILE A 292 -10.53 8.26 13.53
CA ILE A 292 -11.44 7.13 13.51
C ILE A 292 -12.80 7.68 13.93
N LEU A 293 -13.69 7.91 12.95
CA LEU A 293 -15.08 8.28 13.22
C LEU A 293 -15.79 7.08 13.85
N THR A 294 -15.94 7.10 15.16
CA THR A 294 -16.60 6.04 15.93
C THR A 294 -18.13 6.16 15.96
N ASN A 295 -18.71 7.25 15.41
CA ASN A 295 -20.14 7.48 15.44
C ASN A 295 -20.66 8.03 14.10
N PRO A 296 -21.54 7.29 13.39
CA PRO A 296 -22.14 7.73 12.12
C PRO A 296 -23.01 8.99 12.23
N ASN A 297 -23.44 9.37 13.44
CA ASN A 297 -24.30 10.54 13.64
C ASN A 297 -23.55 11.88 13.69
N GLU A 298 -22.21 11.88 13.73
CA GLU A 298 -21.41 13.10 13.67
C GLU A 298 -21.22 13.66 12.24
N LEU A 299 -21.58 12.88 11.22
CA LEU A 299 -21.51 13.29 9.81
C LEU A 299 -22.74 14.09 9.34
N ILE A 300 -23.73 14.30 10.20
CA ILE A 300 -24.91 15.11 9.85
C ILE A 300 -24.60 16.57 10.20
N PRO A 301 -24.53 17.49 9.24
CA PRO A 301 -24.38 18.92 9.53
C PRO A 301 -25.53 19.39 10.41
N LYS A 302 -25.21 20.09 11.51
CA LYS A 302 -26.21 20.62 12.46
C LYS A 302 -27.25 21.60 11.85
N GLY A 303 -27.19 21.85 10.55
CA GLY A 303 -28.11 22.74 9.82
C GLY A 303 -29.45 22.15 9.41
N THR A 304 -29.64 20.80 9.52
CA THR A 304 -30.88 20.16 9.06
C THR A 304 -32.02 20.16 10.08
N ASN A 305 -31.76 20.55 11.33
CA ASN A 305 -32.78 20.62 12.36
C ASN A 305 -33.72 21.87 12.24
N GLU A 306 -33.25 22.92 11.57
CA GLU A 306 -34.08 24.12 11.38
C GLU A 306 -35.18 23.93 10.35
N VAL A 307 -35.01 23.07 9.36
CA VAL A 307 -36.02 22.82 8.33
C VAL A 307 -37.20 22.00 8.88
N ASN A 308 -36.98 21.17 9.89
CA ASN A 308 -38.04 20.36 10.50
C ASN A 308 -38.88 21.15 11.53
N GLN A 309 -38.37 22.25 12.10
CA GLN A 309 -39.14 23.10 13.00
C GLN A 309 -40.09 24.03 12.25
N ILE A 310 -39.76 24.47 11.04
CA ILE A 310 -40.61 25.34 10.22
C ILE A 310 -41.86 24.60 9.71
N ASN A 311 -41.81 23.27 9.56
CA ASN A 311 -42.93 22.47 9.11
C ASN A 311 -43.85 21.99 10.26
N ALA A 312 -43.46 22.13 11.52
CA ALA A 312 -44.26 21.77 12.69
C ALA A 312 -45.16 22.93 13.18
N GLU A 313 -44.84 24.18 12.82
CA GLU A 313 -45.65 25.36 13.20
C GLU A 313 -46.71 25.78 12.16
N LYS A 314 -46.86 25.02 11.09
CA LYS A 314 -47.86 25.30 10.03
C LYS A 314 -48.87 24.17 9.81
N MET A 315 -49.17 23.37 10.84
CA MET A 315 -50.34 22.49 10.86
C MET A 315 -51.31 22.88 12.00
#